data_b66dccfee0d19a7c099b0bf690a76c72
#
_entry.id   b66dccfee0d19a7c099b0bf690a76c72
#
_cell.length_a   1.000
_cell.length_b   1.000
_cell.length_c   1.000
_cell.angle_alpha   90.00
_cell.angle_beta   90.00
_cell.angle_gamma   90.00
#
_symmetry.space_group_name_H-M   'P 1'
#
loop_
_entity.id
_entity.type
_entity.pdbx_description
1 polymer ?
#
loop_
_entity_poly.entity_id
_entity_poly.type
_entity_poly.pdbx_seq_one_letter_code
_entity_poly.pdbx_strand_id
1 'polypeptide(L)'
;MRLPLFPLHVVAFPHLPLPLHVFERRYRAMTRDLLEEGSPYGGRFVVTMISAGREVAARRGTGQLTVRRVGTICEVRRADKFADGRYALMSVGVGRARIRSVDHTGPYAVAEVTPLDERFGDEAEGLVPDVQVALDAYLATIRRFLEERDAAELEDVLADADPGTEPERDRAASSAGEVKFTTRMERLIKPMRLPTDPLAASYAVAGVLQVELSRKQRLLEAPDAAARLRAELALLQREAQLLGDASLAPMGRFEYHAN
;
A
#
# COMPACT_ATOMS: atom_id res chain seq x y z
N MET A 1 23.77 -0.03 9.17
CA MET A 1 23.66 -1.44 8.77
C MET A 1 23.47 -1.53 7.25
N ARG A 2 23.86 -2.65 6.63
CA ARG A 2 23.65 -2.86 5.19
C ARG A 2 22.49 -3.85 4.98
N LEU A 3 21.51 -3.48 4.16
CA LEU A 3 20.33 -4.29 3.85
C LEU A 3 20.04 -4.28 2.34
N PRO A 4 19.54 -5.39 1.77
CA PRO A 4 19.01 -5.40 0.42
C PRO A 4 17.95 -4.31 0.25
N LEU A 5 17.99 -3.60 -0.88
CA LEU A 5 17.05 -2.54 -1.21
C LEU A 5 15.99 -3.05 -2.18
N PHE A 6 14.74 -2.88 -1.80
CA PHE A 6 13.59 -3.20 -2.65
C PHE A 6 12.78 -1.93 -2.96
N PRO A 7 13.10 -1.24 -4.05
CA PRO A 7 12.34 -0.07 -4.49
C PRO A 7 11.00 -0.50 -5.08
N LEU A 8 9.92 0.12 -4.63
CA LEU A 8 8.55 -0.19 -5.05
C LEU A 8 7.73 1.09 -5.29
N HIS A 9 6.64 0.97 -6.05
CA HIS A 9 5.60 2.00 -6.16
C HIS A 9 4.57 1.89 -5.03
N VAL A 10 5.03 1.60 -3.82
CA VAL A 10 4.21 1.59 -2.59
C VAL A 10 5.01 2.19 -1.44
N VAL A 11 4.31 2.64 -0.42
CA VAL A 11 4.90 3.00 0.87
C VAL A 11 4.55 1.91 1.86
N ALA A 12 5.56 1.19 2.34
CA ALA A 12 5.40 0.24 3.43
C ALA A 12 5.46 0.98 4.76
N PHE A 13 4.69 0.51 5.75
CA PHE A 13 4.70 1.06 7.10
C PHE A 13 5.13 0.02 8.12
N PRO A 14 5.78 0.42 9.22
CA PRO A 14 6.03 -0.46 10.36
C PRO A 14 4.74 -1.10 10.88
N HIS A 15 4.85 -2.26 11.48
CA HIS A 15 3.77 -3.08 12.04
C HIS A 15 2.75 -3.64 11.02
N LEU A 16 2.82 -3.23 9.74
CA LEU A 16 1.87 -3.69 8.73
C LEU A 16 2.44 -4.82 7.88
N PRO A 17 1.56 -5.76 7.46
CA PRO A 17 1.94 -6.82 6.55
C PRO A 17 2.20 -6.26 5.15
N LEU A 18 3.21 -6.83 4.49
CA LEU A 18 3.57 -6.52 3.10
C LEU A 18 3.68 -7.82 2.32
N PRO A 19 2.60 -8.25 1.63
CA PRO A 19 2.66 -9.37 0.71
C PRO A 19 3.38 -8.95 -0.57
N LEU A 20 4.34 -9.77 -1.02
CA LEU A 20 5.13 -9.51 -2.23
C LEU A 20 5.11 -10.73 -3.13
N HIS A 21 4.94 -10.51 -4.43
CA HIS A 21 5.15 -11.51 -5.46
C HIS A 21 6.46 -11.21 -6.19
N VAL A 22 7.47 -12.08 -5.98
CA VAL A 22 8.83 -11.89 -6.46
C VAL A 22 9.04 -12.71 -7.73
N PHE A 23 9.11 -12.05 -8.88
CA PHE A 23 9.27 -12.68 -10.20
C PHE A 23 10.55 -12.25 -10.93
N GLU A 24 11.06 -11.03 -10.67
CA GLU A 24 12.28 -10.53 -11.30
C GLU A 24 13.53 -11.28 -10.81
N ARG A 25 14.46 -11.57 -11.72
CA ARG A 25 15.70 -12.33 -11.43
C ARG A 25 16.51 -11.74 -10.27
N ARG A 26 16.65 -10.39 -10.22
CA ARG A 26 17.41 -9.70 -9.17
C ARG A 26 16.77 -9.88 -7.80
N TYR A 27 15.44 -9.78 -7.70
CA TYR A 27 14.74 -9.94 -6.43
C TYR A 27 14.57 -11.41 -6.04
N ARG A 28 14.56 -12.33 -7.01
CA ARG A 28 14.66 -13.77 -6.72
C ARG A 28 16.04 -14.12 -6.12
N ALA A 29 17.13 -13.50 -6.62
CA ALA A 29 18.46 -13.65 -6.02
C ALA A 29 18.49 -13.06 -4.61
N MET A 30 17.98 -11.85 -4.44
CA MET A 30 17.84 -11.20 -3.12
C MET A 30 17.06 -12.09 -2.14
N THR A 31 15.92 -12.64 -2.56
CA THR A 31 15.09 -13.50 -1.70
C THR A 31 15.83 -14.76 -1.27
N ARG A 32 16.58 -15.41 -2.17
CA ARG A 32 17.39 -16.57 -1.84
C ARG A 32 18.42 -16.22 -0.77
N ASP A 33 19.15 -15.11 -0.95
CA ASP A 33 20.17 -14.68 -0.01
C ASP A 33 19.58 -14.25 1.34
N LEU A 34 18.33 -13.70 1.36
CA LEU A 34 17.60 -13.40 2.59
C LEU A 34 17.20 -14.65 3.38
N LEU A 35 16.89 -15.75 2.68
CA LEU A 35 16.39 -17.00 3.27
C LEU A 35 17.51 -18.00 3.57
N GLU A 36 18.74 -17.72 3.16
CA GLU A 36 19.90 -18.57 3.41
C GLU A 36 20.18 -18.64 4.92
N GLU A 37 20.48 -19.83 5.42
CA GLU A 37 20.87 -20.03 6.81
C GLU A 37 22.18 -19.29 7.09
N GLY A 38 22.22 -18.47 8.15
CA GLY A 38 23.37 -17.60 8.43
C GLY A 38 23.45 -16.33 7.57
N SER A 39 22.40 -15.99 6.82
CA SER A 39 22.34 -14.76 6.03
C SER A 39 22.77 -13.53 6.84
N PRO A 40 23.68 -12.68 6.33
CA PRO A 40 24.10 -11.46 7.01
C PRO A 40 22.95 -10.45 7.16
N TYR A 41 21.84 -10.68 6.47
CA TYR A 41 20.66 -9.81 6.50
C TYR A 41 19.62 -10.25 7.53
N GLY A 42 19.68 -11.47 8.03
CA GLY A 42 18.73 -12.00 9.02
C GLY A 42 17.28 -11.95 8.54
N GLY A 43 17.02 -12.22 7.26
CA GLY A 43 15.69 -12.13 6.66
C GLY A 43 15.16 -10.70 6.46
N ARG A 44 15.99 -9.66 6.64
CA ARG A 44 15.60 -8.26 6.59
C ARG A 44 16.04 -7.58 5.31
N PHE A 45 15.19 -6.70 4.80
CA PHE A 45 15.45 -5.84 3.64
C PHE A 45 14.78 -4.48 3.87
N VAL A 46 15.14 -3.47 3.09
CA VAL A 46 14.50 -2.15 3.18
C VAL A 46 13.66 -1.89 1.94
N VAL A 47 12.41 -1.51 2.16
CA VAL A 47 11.48 -1.04 1.13
C VAL A 47 11.50 0.47 1.09
N THR A 48 11.59 1.04 -0.10
CA THR A 48 11.51 2.49 -0.32
C THR A 48 10.67 2.82 -1.54
N MET A 49 9.99 3.95 -1.48
CA MET A 49 9.18 4.44 -2.58
C MET A 49 10.05 4.98 -3.71
N ILE A 50 9.76 4.57 -4.94
CA ILE A 50 10.33 5.14 -6.15
C ILE A 50 9.77 6.56 -6.35
N SER A 51 10.63 7.56 -6.44
CA SER A 51 10.24 8.96 -6.66
C SER A 51 10.33 9.40 -8.11
N ALA A 52 11.23 8.80 -8.90
CA ALA A 52 11.35 8.98 -10.33
C ALA A 52 11.97 7.74 -10.98
N GLY A 53 11.58 7.47 -12.22
CA GLY A 53 11.99 6.27 -12.96
C GLY A 53 10.95 5.14 -12.88
N ARG A 54 11.14 4.11 -13.70
CA ARG A 54 10.30 2.91 -13.69
C ARG A 54 11.00 1.80 -12.92
N GLU A 55 10.25 1.03 -12.17
CA GLU A 55 10.72 -0.16 -11.45
C GLU A 55 11.47 -1.14 -12.37
N VAL A 56 11.05 -1.22 -13.63
CA VAL A 56 11.63 -2.09 -14.68
C VAL A 56 12.81 -1.42 -15.42
N ALA A 57 12.99 -0.10 -15.35
CA ALA A 57 13.98 0.64 -16.15
C ALA A 57 15.44 0.47 -15.67
N ALA A 58 15.68 -0.05 -14.49
CA ALA A 58 17.02 -0.42 -14.00
C ALA A 58 17.71 -1.53 -14.83
N ARG A 59 17.05 -2.04 -15.87
CA ARG A 59 17.55 -3.14 -16.74
C ARG A 59 18.62 -2.72 -17.76
N ARG A 60 18.83 -1.42 -18.04
CA ARG A 60 19.70 -0.95 -19.14
C ARG A 60 20.55 0.28 -18.82
N GLY A 61 21.02 0.50 -17.62
CA GLY A 61 22.09 1.47 -17.35
C GLY A 61 21.86 2.95 -17.73
N THR A 62 20.65 3.32 -18.19
CA THR A 62 20.37 4.67 -18.71
C THR A 62 19.33 5.47 -17.93
N GLY A 63 18.73 4.87 -16.88
CA GLY A 63 17.79 5.57 -16.00
C GLY A 63 18.18 5.41 -14.55
N GLN A 64 18.69 6.45 -13.93
CA GLN A 64 18.99 6.46 -12.50
C GLN A 64 17.68 6.40 -11.73
N LEU A 65 17.41 5.25 -11.08
CA LEU A 65 16.23 5.08 -10.23
C LEU A 65 16.40 5.99 -9.01
N THR A 66 15.55 7.00 -8.89
CA THR A 66 15.55 7.87 -7.72
C THR A 66 14.54 7.34 -6.70
N VAL A 67 15.01 7.09 -5.50
CA VAL A 67 14.21 6.58 -4.39
C VAL A 67 14.11 7.59 -3.26
N ARG A 68 13.08 7.49 -2.44
CA ARG A 68 12.95 8.28 -1.21
C ARG A 68 14.02 7.87 -0.19
N ARG A 69 14.49 8.84 0.59
CA ARG A 69 15.55 8.60 1.59
C ARG A 69 15.06 7.95 2.88
N VAL A 70 13.77 7.95 3.12
CA VAL A 70 13.15 7.24 4.24
C VAL A 70 12.36 6.07 3.69
N GLY A 71 12.63 4.90 4.22
CA GLY A 71 11.95 3.66 3.89
C GLY A 71 11.66 2.85 5.14
N THR A 72 11.09 1.67 4.94
CA THR A 72 10.74 0.74 6.02
C THR A 72 11.60 -0.50 5.94
N ILE A 73 12.23 -0.86 7.06
CA ILE A 73 12.86 -2.18 7.23
C ILE A 73 11.73 -3.18 7.34
N CYS A 74 11.74 -4.17 6.45
CA CYS A 74 10.80 -5.27 6.45
C CYS A 74 11.53 -6.58 6.79
N GLU A 75 10.83 -7.49 7.44
CA GLU A 75 11.34 -8.82 7.79
C GLU A 75 10.43 -9.89 7.16
N VAL A 76 11.02 -10.87 6.49
CA VAL A 76 10.30 -11.99 5.90
C VAL A 76 9.76 -12.88 7.02
N ARG A 77 8.44 -13.10 7.03
CA ARG A 77 7.76 -14.01 7.97
C ARG A 77 7.48 -15.37 7.37
N ARG A 78 7.17 -15.37 6.06
CA ARG A 78 6.92 -16.58 5.30
C ARG A 78 7.36 -16.39 3.86
N ALA A 79 7.88 -17.46 3.27
CA ALA A 79 8.27 -17.50 1.87
C ALA A 79 7.83 -18.82 1.25
N ASP A 80 7.03 -18.75 0.20
CA ASP A 80 6.62 -19.90 -0.59
C ASP A 80 7.29 -19.82 -1.96
N LYS A 81 8.10 -20.81 -2.33
CA LYS A 81 8.80 -20.89 -3.60
C LYS A 81 7.98 -21.69 -4.62
N PHE A 82 7.74 -21.12 -5.78
CA PHE A 82 7.07 -21.80 -6.90
C PHE A 82 8.05 -22.63 -7.74
N ALA A 83 7.52 -23.61 -8.49
CA ALA A 83 8.31 -24.48 -9.36
C ALA A 83 9.11 -23.71 -10.42
N ASP A 84 8.62 -22.57 -10.90
CA ASP A 84 9.29 -21.67 -11.85
C ASP A 84 10.33 -20.74 -11.21
N GLY A 85 10.54 -20.88 -9.90
CA GLY A 85 11.52 -20.13 -9.11
C GLY A 85 11.08 -18.73 -8.70
N ARG A 86 9.82 -18.35 -8.90
CA ARG A 86 9.20 -17.17 -8.27
C ARG A 86 8.98 -17.44 -6.78
N TYR A 87 8.71 -16.35 -6.02
CA TYR A 87 8.38 -16.47 -4.60
C TYR A 87 7.13 -15.65 -4.29
N ALA A 88 6.31 -16.16 -3.36
CA ALA A 88 5.36 -15.37 -2.61
C ALA A 88 5.94 -15.13 -1.21
N LEU A 89 6.15 -13.87 -0.86
CA LEU A 89 6.64 -13.49 0.46
C LEU A 89 5.52 -12.84 1.26
N MET A 90 5.42 -13.21 2.52
CA MET A 90 4.70 -12.44 3.53
C MET A 90 5.76 -11.80 4.42
N SER A 91 5.87 -10.48 4.36
CA SER A 91 6.79 -9.69 5.16
C SER A 91 6.02 -8.74 6.08
N VAL A 92 6.68 -8.24 7.10
CA VAL A 92 6.12 -7.25 8.03
C VAL A 92 7.12 -6.12 8.20
N GLY A 93 6.65 -4.88 8.19
CA GLY A 93 7.46 -3.72 8.55
C GLY A 93 7.87 -3.78 10.02
N VAL A 94 9.17 -3.63 10.30
CA VAL A 94 9.69 -3.71 11.68
C VAL A 94 10.25 -2.38 12.19
N GLY A 95 10.39 -1.37 11.33
CA GLY A 95 10.85 -0.04 11.73
C GLY A 95 11.18 0.83 10.52
N ARG A 96 11.34 2.12 10.74
CA ARG A 96 11.77 3.06 9.70
C ARG A 96 13.28 3.13 9.61
N ALA A 97 13.79 3.46 8.44
CA ALA A 97 15.21 3.73 8.25
C ALA A 97 15.47 4.85 7.26
N ARG A 98 16.59 5.54 7.48
CA ARG A 98 17.15 6.52 6.53
C ARG A 98 18.20 5.84 5.67
N ILE A 99 18.02 5.91 4.35
CA ILE A 99 18.98 5.42 3.35
C ILE A 99 20.09 6.45 3.22
N ARG A 100 21.33 6.03 3.45
CA ARG A 100 22.54 6.83 3.37
C ARG A 100 23.18 6.76 1.99
N SER A 101 23.37 5.55 1.51
CA SER A 101 23.94 5.24 0.20
C SER A 101 23.35 3.98 -0.36
N VAL A 102 23.48 3.78 -1.68
CA VAL A 102 23.03 2.56 -2.37
C VAL A 102 24.17 2.05 -3.23
N ASP A 103 24.48 0.79 -3.06
CA ASP A 103 25.45 0.03 -3.83
C ASP A 103 24.71 -0.83 -4.88
N HIS A 104 25.03 -0.63 -6.15
CA HIS A 104 24.43 -1.32 -7.30
C HIS A 104 25.37 -2.32 -7.95
N THR A 105 26.52 -2.62 -7.35
CA THR A 105 27.55 -3.49 -7.95
C THR A 105 27.20 -4.97 -7.95
N GLY A 106 26.27 -5.39 -7.07
CA GLY A 106 25.82 -6.77 -6.94
C GLY A 106 24.65 -7.14 -7.86
N PRO A 107 24.12 -8.35 -7.73
CA PRO A 107 22.98 -8.83 -8.49
C PRO A 107 21.67 -8.08 -8.18
N TYR A 108 21.62 -7.41 -7.03
CA TYR A 108 20.56 -6.52 -6.58
C TYR A 108 21.18 -5.36 -5.77
N ALA A 109 20.42 -4.29 -5.60
CA ALA A 109 20.89 -3.13 -4.84
C ALA A 109 20.95 -3.43 -3.34
N VAL A 110 22.00 -2.93 -2.68
CA VAL A 110 22.18 -2.99 -1.22
C VAL A 110 22.32 -1.57 -0.68
N ALA A 111 21.49 -1.21 0.28
CA ALA A 111 21.51 0.11 0.91
C ALA A 111 22.27 0.10 2.23
N GLU A 112 23.04 1.14 2.49
CA GLU A 112 23.49 1.48 3.82
C GLU A 112 22.39 2.29 4.50
N VAL A 113 21.85 1.78 5.61
CA VAL A 113 20.72 2.38 6.31
C VAL A 113 21.04 2.67 7.77
N THR A 114 20.43 3.72 8.29
CA THR A 114 20.40 4.06 9.72
C THR A 114 18.96 3.93 10.19
N PRO A 115 18.64 3.06 11.17
CA PRO A 115 17.33 3.03 11.78
C PRO A 115 16.94 4.42 12.32
N LEU A 116 15.66 4.73 12.22
CA LEU A 116 15.10 5.94 12.81
C LEU A 116 14.41 5.59 14.12
N ASP A 117 14.66 6.41 15.14
CA ASP A 117 13.99 6.26 16.42
C ASP A 117 12.50 6.54 16.26
N GLU A 118 11.69 5.69 16.86
CA GLU A 118 10.26 5.91 16.98
C GLU A 118 9.97 6.74 18.22
N ARG A 119 9.21 7.82 18.04
CA ARG A 119 8.82 8.73 19.11
C ARG A 119 7.31 8.86 19.14
N PHE A 120 6.75 8.97 20.33
CA PHE A 120 5.31 9.19 20.49
C PHE A 120 4.93 10.62 20.16
N GLY A 121 5.71 11.60 20.61
CA GLY A 121 5.36 13.01 20.60
C GLY A 121 4.35 13.36 21.70
N ASP A 122 4.27 14.64 22.01
CA ASP A 122 3.34 15.15 23.01
C ASP A 122 1.89 14.99 22.53
N GLU A 123 0.98 14.62 23.41
CA GLU A 123 -0.46 14.45 23.16
C GLU A 123 -0.84 13.27 22.23
N ALA A 124 0.09 12.40 21.84
CA ALA A 124 -0.19 11.31 20.92
C ALA A 124 -1.35 10.41 21.40
N GLU A 125 -1.40 10.09 22.68
CA GLU A 125 -2.47 9.26 23.27
C GLU A 125 -3.84 9.94 23.17
N GLY A 126 -3.90 11.26 23.40
CA GLY A 126 -5.12 12.05 23.30
C GLY A 126 -5.68 12.15 21.89
N LEU A 127 -4.84 12.00 20.86
CA LEU A 127 -5.27 12.06 19.45
C LEU A 127 -5.92 10.76 18.96
N VAL A 128 -5.63 9.61 19.55
CA VAL A 128 -6.13 8.31 19.08
C VAL A 128 -7.66 8.24 19.02
N PRO A 129 -8.42 8.70 20.05
CA PRO A 129 -9.88 8.71 20.00
C PRO A 129 -10.44 9.56 18.84
N ASP A 130 -9.92 10.76 18.64
CA ASP A 130 -10.38 11.65 17.57
C ASP A 130 -10.09 11.06 16.17
N VAL A 131 -8.93 10.46 16.00
CA VAL A 131 -8.55 9.75 14.77
C VAL A 131 -9.44 8.52 14.57
N GLN A 132 -9.80 7.78 15.62
CA GLN A 132 -10.74 6.66 15.52
C GLN A 132 -12.11 7.13 14.99
N VAL A 133 -12.65 8.22 15.52
CA VAL A 133 -13.94 8.78 15.07
C VAL A 133 -13.86 9.20 13.60
N ALA A 134 -12.78 9.89 13.21
CA ALA A 134 -12.58 10.31 11.83
C ALA A 134 -12.39 9.12 10.88
N LEU A 135 -11.70 8.07 11.31
CA LEU A 135 -11.52 6.83 10.55
C LEU A 135 -12.85 6.11 10.35
N ASP A 136 -13.66 5.99 11.38
CA ASP A 136 -14.98 5.35 11.30
C ASP A 136 -15.89 6.11 10.30
N ALA A 137 -15.88 7.45 10.33
CA ALA A 137 -16.60 8.29 9.39
C ALA A 137 -16.10 8.12 7.94
N TYR A 138 -14.79 8.10 7.74
CA TYR A 138 -14.16 7.89 6.44
C TYR A 138 -14.52 6.52 5.85
N LEU A 139 -14.42 5.45 6.65
CA LEU A 139 -14.77 4.09 6.21
C LEU A 139 -16.27 3.96 5.91
N ALA A 140 -17.14 4.62 6.66
CA ALA A 140 -18.59 4.67 6.39
C ALA A 140 -18.88 5.37 5.07
N THR A 141 -18.18 6.46 4.76
CA THR A 141 -18.33 7.18 3.49
C THR A 141 -17.86 6.33 2.30
N ILE A 142 -16.72 5.63 2.41
CA ILE A 142 -16.25 4.70 1.37
C ILE A 142 -17.30 3.61 1.13
N ARG A 143 -17.85 3.02 2.21
CA ARG A 143 -18.86 1.96 2.09
C ARG A 143 -20.07 2.45 1.31
N ARG A 144 -20.64 3.58 1.71
CA ARG A 144 -21.78 4.18 1.00
C ARG A 144 -21.48 4.43 -0.47
N PHE A 145 -20.31 5.01 -0.78
CA PHE A 145 -19.89 5.27 -2.16
C PHE A 145 -19.82 4.00 -3.01
N LEU A 146 -19.34 2.88 -2.43
CA LEU A 146 -19.26 1.60 -3.13
C LEU A 146 -20.66 0.98 -3.32
N GLU A 147 -21.51 1.03 -2.30
CA GLU A 147 -22.90 0.54 -2.37
C GLU A 147 -23.70 1.29 -3.45
N GLU A 148 -23.55 2.63 -3.53
CA GLU A 148 -24.19 3.46 -4.55
C GLU A 148 -23.70 3.13 -5.97
N ARG A 149 -22.39 2.88 -6.12
CA ARG A 149 -21.80 2.52 -7.41
C ARG A 149 -22.23 1.13 -7.86
N ASP A 150 -22.22 0.15 -6.98
CA ASP A 150 -22.63 -1.23 -7.29
C ASP A 150 -24.13 -1.26 -7.67
N ALA A 151 -24.97 -0.43 -7.02
CA ALA A 151 -26.38 -0.28 -7.38
C ALA A 151 -26.56 0.35 -8.77
N ALA A 152 -25.80 1.39 -9.10
CA ALA A 152 -25.85 2.04 -10.41
C ALA A 152 -25.38 1.12 -11.55
N GLU A 153 -24.30 0.34 -11.33
CA GLU A 153 -23.83 -0.65 -12.31
C GLU A 153 -24.88 -1.75 -12.54
N LEU A 154 -25.61 -2.15 -11.50
CA LEU A 154 -26.68 -3.14 -11.63
C LEU A 154 -27.88 -2.58 -12.41
N GLU A 155 -28.26 -1.30 -12.19
CA GLU A 155 -29.32 -0.64 -12.94
C GLU A 155 -28.96 -0.50 -14.43
N ASP A 156 -27.70 -0.14 -14.77
CA ASP A 156 -27.23 -0.06 -16.16
C ASP A 156 -27.24 -1.42 -16.85
N VAL A 157 -26.83 -2.48 -16.17
CA VAL A 157 -26.87 -3.86 -16.70
C VAL A 157 -28.30 -4.33 -16.92
N LEU A 158 -29.24 -3.98 -16.05
CA LEU A 158 -30.66 -4.31 -16.18
C LEU A 158 -31.35 -3.50 -17.28
N ALA A 159 -30.92 -2.25 -17.50
CA ALA A 159 -31.46 -1.39 -18.55
C ALA A 159 -31.01 -1.81 -19.95
N ASP A 160 -29.79 -2.37 -20.08
CA ASP A 160 -29.25 -2.90 -21.33
C ASP A 160 -29.65 -4.37 -21.63
N ALA A 161 -30.33 -5.04 -20.69
CA ALA A 161 -30.79 -6.42 -20.88
C ALA A 161 -31.98 -6.47 -21.85
N ASP A 162 -31.71 -6.80 -23.11
CA ASP A 162 -32.76 -7.13 -24.08
C ASP A 162 -33.46 -8.44 -23.64
N PRO A 163 -34.78 -8.46 -23.46
CA PRO A 163 -35.52 -9.61 -22.90
C PRO A 163 -35.48 -10.88 -23.79
N GLY A 164 -34.69 -10.90 -24.87
CA GLY A 164 -34.60 -12.00 -25.85
C GLY A 164 -33.22 -12.66 -25.99
N THR A 165 -32.19 -12.26 -25.26
CA THR A 165 -30.84 -12.78 -25.47
C THR A 165 -30.38 -13.68 -24.32
N GLU A 166 -30.10 -14.96 -24.59
CA GLU A 166 -29.46 -15.85 -23.60
C GLU A 166 -28.04 -15.36 -23.26
N PRO A 167 -27.60 -15.39 -21.99
CA PRO A 167 -26.29 -14.90 -21.61
C PRO A 167 -25.16 -15.81 -22.12
N GLU A 168 -24.33 -15.29 -23.03
CA GLU A 168 -23.13 -15.96 -23.48
C GLU A 168 -22.14 -16.22 -22.33
N ARG A 169 -21.62 -17.44 -22.28
CA ARG A 169 -20.75 -17.98 -21.20
C ARG A 169 -19.35 -17.34 -21.08
N ASP A 170 -18.99 -16.39 -21.93
CA ASP A 170 -17.66 -15.75 -21.93
C ASP A 170 -17.48 -14.56 -20.94
N ARG A 171 -18.56 -14.11 -20.28
CA ARG A 171 -18.48 -13.08 -19.23
C ARG A 171 -17.91 -13.57 -17.90
N ALA A 172 -17.74 -14.88 -17.71
CA ALA A 172 -17.25 -15.47 -16.45
C ALA A 172 -15.77 -15.15 -16.13
N ALA A 173 -14.96 -14.78 -17.13
CA ALA A 173 -13.54 -14.45 -16.91
C ALA A 173 -13.33 -13.00 -16.42
N SER A 174 -14.21 -12.07 -16.83
CA SER A 174 -14.18 -10.66 -16.38
C SER A 174 -14.66 -10.54 -14.92
N SER A 175 -15.71 -11.28 -14.56
CA SER A 175 -16.28 -11.27 -13.21
C SER A 175 -15.32 -11.78 -12.11
N ALA A 176 -14.38 -12.67 -12.43
CA ALA A 176 -13.42 -13.19 -11.46
C ALA A 176 -12.37 -12.15 -11.00
N GLY A 177 -12.06 -11.16 -11.85
CA GLY A 177 -11.21 -10.01 -11.49
C GLY A 177 -11.95 -9.01 -10.58
N GLU A 178 -13.20 -8.72 -10.91
CA GLU A 178 -14.07 -7.82 -10.17
C GLU A 178 -14.46 -8.39 -8.81
N VAL A 179 -14.83 -9.67 -8.72
CA VAL A 179 -15.10 -10.38 -7.45
C VAL A 179 -13.87 -10.35 -6.52
N LYS A 180 -12.64 -10.45 -7.05
CA LYS A 180 -11.42 -10.35 -6.23
C LYS A 180 -11.17 -8.93 -5.73
N PHE A 181 -11.51 -7.90 -6.52
CA PHE A 181 -11.39 -6.50 -6.12
C PHE A 181 -12.43 -6.15 -5.04
N THR A 182 -13.69 -6.51 -5.25
CA THR A 182 -14.80 -6.32 -4.30
C THR A 182 -14.51 -7.02 -2.97
N THR A 183 -14.08 -8.28 -2.99
CA THR A 183 -13.72 -9.04 -1.77
C THR A 183 -12.54 -8.40 -1.02
N ARG A 184 -11.60 -7.78 -1.72
CA ARG A 184 -10.48 -7.04 -1.09
C ARG A 184 -10.96 -5.75 -0.45
N MET A 185 -11.86 -5.02 -1.11
CA MET A 185 -12.45 -3.79 -0.59
C MET A 185 -13.37 -4.05 0.60
N GLU A 186 -14.21 -5.08 0.56
CA GLU A 186 -15.07 -5.48 1.69
C GLU A 186 -14.26 -5.77 2.97
N ARG A 187 -13.03 -6.31 2.85
CA ARG A 187 -12.14 -6.51 3.99
C ARG A 187 -11.60 -5.20 4.57
N LEU A 188 -11.45 -4.15 3.74
CA LEU A 188 -11.00 -2.81 4.16
C LEU A 188 -12.12 -1.99 4.83
N ILE A 189 -13.39 -2.35 4.57
CA ILE A 189 -14.57 -1.60 5.05
C ILE A 189 -15.10 -2.15 6.39
N LYS A 190 -14.55 -3.22 6.93
CA LYS A 190 -14.92 -3.69 8.27
C LYS A 190 -14.56 -2.62 9.32
N PRO A 191 -15.43 -2.45 10.34
CA PRO A 191 -15.07 -1.57 11.45
C PRO A 191 -13.70 -1.95 12.00
N MET A 192 -12.78 -1.01 11.95
CA MET A 192 -11.40 -1.22 12.40
C MET A 192 -11.20 -0.48 13.73
N ARG A 193 -10.89 -1.24 14.78
CA ARG A 193 -10.46 -0.65 16.04
C ARG A 193 -8.96 -0.40 16.01
N LEU A 194 -8.58 0.84 16.29
CA LEU A 194 -7.18 1.22 16.39
C LEU A 194 -6.55 0.60 17.64
N PRO A 195 -5.26 0.23 17.57
CA PRO A 195 -4.49 -0.11 18.75
C PRO A 195 -4.48 1.07 19.75
N THR A 196 -4.38 0.75 21.03
CA THR A 196 -4.22 1.78 22.09
C THR A 196 -2.85 2.44 22.06
N ASP A 197 -1.83 1.73 21.56
CA ASP A 197 -0.51 2.30 21.33
C ASP A 197 -0.55 3.32 20.18
N PRO A 198 -0.24 4.61 20.43
CA PRO A 198 -0.35 5.67 19.42
C PRO A 198 0.53 5.45 18.19
N LEU A 199 1.68 4.80 18.37
CA LEU A 199 2.59 4.51 17.27
C LEU A 199 1.98 3.50 16.33
N ALA A 200 1.51 2.36 16.87
CA ALA A 200 0.84 1.32 16.10
C ALA A 200 -0.48 1.85 15.47
N ALA A 201 -1.25 2.66 16.19
CA ALA A 201 -2.46 3.31 15.70
C ALA A 201 -2.17 4.16 14.47
N SER A 202 -1.17 5.03 14.53
CA SER A 202 -0.80 5.92 13.43
C SER A 202 -0.39 5.12 12.17
N TYR A 203 0.39 4.06 12.30
CA TYR A 203 0.74 3.24 11.14
C TYR A 203 -0.45 2.45 10.59
N ALA A 204 -1.37 2.01 11.45
CA ALA A 204 -2.59 1.34 11.03
C ALA A 204 -3.46 2.26 10.16
N VAL A 205 -3.65 3.52 10.57
CA VAL A 205 -4.37 4.54 9.80
C VAL A 205 -3.68 4.83 8.47
N ALA A 206 -2.36 5.08 8.47
CA ALA A 206 -1.58 5.33 7.27
C ALA A 206 -1.71 4.19 6.23
N GLY A 207 -1.83 2.95 6.69
CA GLY A 207 -2.03 1.78 5.84
C GLY A 207 -3.39 1.78 5.13
N VAL A 208 -4.45 2.18 5.83
CA VAL A 208 -5.83 2.17 5.33
C VAL A 208 -6.16 3.37 4.44
N LEU A 209 -5.62 4.54 4.74
CA LEU A 209 -5.84 5.76 3.96
C LEU A 209 -5.59 5.55 2.46
N GLN A 210 -6.55 5.88 1.62
CA GLN A 210 -6.44 5.82 0.15
C GLN A 210 -6.10 7.22 -0.39
N VAL A 211 -4.82 7.58 -0.28
CA VAL A 211 -4.29 8.87 -0.73
C VAL A 211 -3.08 8.66 -1.63
N GLU A 212 -2.67 9.71 -2.34
CA GLU A 212 -1.46 9.68 -3.18
C GLU A 212 -0.23 9.18 -2.42
N LEU A 213 0.64 8.44 -3.11
CA LEU A 213 1.88 7.89 -2.55
C LEU A 213 2.77 8.97 -1.94
N SER A 214 2.78 10.16 -2.51
CA SER A 214 3.51 11.32 -1.97
C SER A 214 3.01 11.73 -0.57
N ARG A 215 1.71 11.61 -0.32
CA ARG A 215 1.11 11.87 1.00
C ARG A 215 1.42 10.73 1.97
N LYS A 216 1.28 9.47 1.53
CA LYS A 216 1.70 8.31 2.33
C LYS A 216 3.17 8.41 2.74
N GLN A 217 4.04 8.82 1.82
CA GLN A 217 5.46 9.01 2.10
C GLN A 217 5.70 10.09 3.17
N ARG A 218 4.95 11.21 3.13
CA ARG A 218 5.03 12.23 4.19
C ARG A 218 4.60 11.70 5.56
N LEU A 219 3.58 10.83 5.61
CA LEU A 219 3.19 10.16 6.85
C LEU A 219 4.31 9.26 7.38
N LEU A 220 4.98 8.50 6.49
CA LEU A 220 6.14 7.69 6.89
C LEU A 220 7.30 8.57 7.41
N GLU A 221 7.50 9.76 6.83
CA GLU A 221 8.57 10.70 7.18
C GLU A 221 8.25 11.56 8.41
N ALA A 222 7.03 11.50 8.97
CA ALA A 222 6.62 12.27 10.14
C ALA A 222 7.60 12.07 11.32
N PRO A 223 7.93 13.11 12.08
CA PRO A 223 8.95 13.04 13.13
C PRO A 223 8.55 12.12 14.28
N ASP A 224 7.26 12.03 14.59
CA ASP A 224 6.70 11.25 15.69
C ASP A 224 5.26 10.82 15.40
N ALA A 225 4.67 10.03 16.31
CA ALA A 225 3.30 9.54 16.18
C ALA A 225 2.27 10.66 16.27
N ALA A 226 2.46 11.64 17.15
CA ALA A 226 1.53 12.77 17.29
C ALA A 226 1.43 13.60 16.01
N ALA A 227 2.57 13.93 15.39
CA ALA A 227 2.60 14.64 14.12
C ALA A 227 1.93 13.83 12.99
N ARG A 228 2.12 12.50 12.98
CA ARG A 228 1.49 11.60 12.01
C ARG A 228 -0.02 11.56 12.22
N LEU A 229 -0.50 11.34 13.46
CA LEU A 229 -1.92 11.30 13.81
C LEU A 229 -2.65 12.61 13.47
N ARG A 230 -2.03 13.78 13.73
CA ARG A 230 -2.61 15.07 13.33
C ARG A 230 -2.76 15.18 11.80
N ALA A 231 -1.73 14.77 11.07
CA ALA A 231 -1.79 14.78 9.59
C ALA A 231 -2.85 13.80 9.06
N GLU A 232 -2.98 12.63 9.67
CA GLU A 232 -3.98 11.62 9.34
C GLU A 232 -5.40 12.09 9.63
N LEU A 233 -5.62 12.73 10.79
CA LEU A 233 -6.91 13.31 11.13
C LEU A 233 -7.37 14.30 10.07
N ALA A 234 -6.49 15.22 9.68
CA ALA A 234 -6.80 16.19 8.62
C ALA A 234 -7.07 15.53 7.26
N LEU A 235 -6.32 14.47 6.91
CA LEU A 235 -6.54 13.72 5.68
C LEU A 235 -7.85 12.95 5.70
N LEU A 236 -8.17 12.25 6.80
CA LEU A 236 -9.43 11.49 6.95
C LEU A 236 -10.65 12.40 6.79
N GLN A 237 -10.64 13.56 7.47
CA GLN A 237 -11.72 14.54 7.37
C GLN A 237 -11.89 15.06 5.94
N ARG A 238 -10.78 15.42 5.29
CA ARG A 238 -10.79 15.92 3.91
C ARG A 238 -11.28 14.87 2.92
N GLU A 239 -10.74 13.65 2.98
CA GLU A 239 -11.10 12.60 2.03
C GLU A 239 -12.55 12.13 2.24
N ALA A 240 -13.04 12.09 3.49
CA ALA A 240 -14.45 11.82 3.77
C ALA A 240 -15.37 12.87 3.17
N GLN A 241 -14.99 14.16 3.26
CA GLN A 241 -15.75 15.26 2.65
C GLN A 241 -15.76 15.15 1.11
N LEU A 242 -14.59 14.96 0.49
CA LEU A 242 -14.49 14.85 -0.97
C LEU A 242 -15.30 13.67 -1.53
N LEU A 243 -15.29 12.53 -0.85
CA LEU A 243 -16.08 11.35 -1.25
C LEU A 243 -17.58 11.61 -1.02
N GLY A 244 -17.96 12.30 0.06
CA GLY A 244 -19.33 12.69 0.31
C GLY A 244 -19.89 13.64 -0.75
N ASP A 245 -19.10 14.63 -1.17
CA ASP A 245 -19.46 15.58 -2.22
C ASP A 245 -19.53 14.90 -3.60
N ALA A 246 -18.64 13.94 -3.88
CA ALA A 246 -18.64 13.16 -5.14
C ALA A 246 -19.88 12.27 -5.27
N SER A 247 -20.39 11.72 -4.17
CA SER A 247 -21.62 10.91 -4.14
C SER A 247 -22.88 11.76 -4.44
N LEU A 248 -22.83 13.08 -4.20
CA LEU A 248 -23.93 14.00 -4.49
C LEU A 248 -23.90 14.57 -5.92
N ALA A 249 -22.79 14.40 -6.65
CA ALA A 249 -22.68 14.87 -8.02
C ALA A 249 -23.34 13.86 -8.97
N PRO A 250 -24.31 14.27 -9.83
CA PRO A 250 -24.84 13.39 -10.85
C PRO A 250 -23.69 12.95 -11.76
N MET A 251 -23.50 11.65 -11.92
CA MET A 251 -22.47 11.08 -12.80
C MET A 251 -22.76 11.49 -14.23
N GLY A 252 -22.10 12.55 -14.71
CA GLY A 252 -22.10 12.91 -16.12
C GLY A 252 -21.44 11.78 -16.90
N ARG A 253 -22.09 11.30 -17.96
CA ARG A 253 -21.54 10.30 -18.89
C ARG A 253 -20.18 10.80 -19.38
N PHE A 254 -19.12 10.15 -18.93
CA PHE A 254 -17.80 10.30 -19.55
C PHE A 254 -17.80 9.49 -20.85
N GLU A 255 -18.04 10.16 -21.97
CA GLU A 255 -17.79 9.57 -23.28
C GLU A 255 -16.27 9.44 -23.47
N TYR A 256 -15.78 8.21 -23.42
CA TYR A 256 -14.42 7.89 -23.85
C TYR A 256 -14.34 8.03 -25.37
N HIS A 257 -13.81 9.12 -25.86
CA HIS A 257 -13.34 9.20 -27.25
C HIS A 257 -11.99 8.47 -27.30
N ALA A 258 -12.02 7.25 -27.84
CA ALA A 258 -10.82 6.53 -28.27
C ALA A 258 -10.22 7.25 -29.50
N ASN A 259 -9.04 7.80 -29.36
CA ASN A 259 -8.15 8.17 -30.46
C ASN A 259 -7.01 7.18 -30.52
#